data_07e152b1527c7340454181f56ffff89e
#
_entry.id   07e152b1527c7340454181f56ffff89e
#
_cell.length_a   1.000
_cell.length_b   1.000
_cell.length_c   1.000
_cell.angle_alpha   90.00
_cell.angle_beta   90.00
_cell.angle_gamma   90.00
#
_symmetry.space_group_name_H-M   'P 1'
#
loop_
_entity.id
_entity.type
_entity.pdbx_description
1 polymer ?
#
loop_
_entity_poly.entity_id
_entity_poly.type
_entity_poly.pdbx_seq_one_letter_code
_entity_poly.pdbx_strand_id
1 'polypeptide(L)'
;RELKGATGVVAMSSGMAAISNTLFCLSATGKNIVSSRHLFGNTYALIGGTMLRFGVKPKLVDLTNLEEVEAAVDNNTACIFMEIITNPQMEVADIAALADIAHSKNIPLVADTTMIPFTHFDAHALGVDIEVVSSTKYISGGATSIGGLVIDYGMPNFTKRMRQEMLMNFGAYM
;
A
#
# COMPACT_ATOMS: atom_id res chain seq x y z
N ARG A 1 -15.46 1.57 -7.19
CA ARG A 1 -15.65 0.14 -7.02
C ARG A 1 -15.83 -0.55 -8.36
N GLU A 2 -16.86 -0.22 -9.10
CA GLU A 2 -17.21 -0.89 -10.37
C GLU A 2 -16.09 -0.82 -11.41
N LEU A 3 -15.48 0.35 -11.63
CA LEU A 3 -14.40 0.55 -12.62
C LEU A 3 -13.15 -0.31 -12.36
N LYS A 4 -12.91 -0.71 -11.12
CA LYS A 4 -11.72 -1.47 -10.71
C LYS A 4 -12.05 -2.92 -10.32
N GLY A 5 -13.30 -3.35 -10.36
CA GLY A 5 -13.69 -4.66 -9.83
C GLY A 5 -13.43 -4.84 -8.33
N ALA A 6 -13.25 -3.73 -7.60
CA ALA A 6 -12.83 -3.75 -6.21
C ALA A 6 -13.93 -4.25 -5.27
N THR A 7 -13.55 -4.94 -4.20
CA THR A 7 -14.41 -5.35 -3.11
C THR A 7 -14.87 -4.16 -2.27
N GLY A 8 -13.96 -3.22 -2.01
CA GLY A 8 -14.22 -2.01 -1.27
C GLY A 8 -13.43 -0.81 -1.78
N VAL A 9 -13.98 0.39 -1.61
CA VAL A 9 -13.28 1.65 -1.89
C VAL A 9 -13.59 2.64 -0.78
N VAL A 10 -12.56 3.28 -0.23
CA VAL A 10 -12.69 4.33 0.78
C VAL A 10 -12.06 5.62 0.28
N ALA A 11 -12.83 6.71 0.32
CA ALA A 11 -12.32 8.04 0.02
C ALA A 11 -11.63 8.64 1.26
N MET A 12 -10.47 9.23 1.04
CA MET A 12 -9.63 9.84 2.06
C MET A 12 -9.38 11.31 1.77
N SER A 13 -9.01 12.07 2.77
CA SER A 13 -8.73 13.52 2.65
C SER A 13 -7.50 13.85 1.82
N SER A 14 -6.60 12.89 1.59
CA SER A 14 -5.39 13.05 0.76
C SER A 14 -4.79 11.69 0.41
N GLY A 15 -3.86 11.64 -0.56
CA GLY A 15 -3.06 10.46 -0.84
C GLY A 15 -2.25 9.99 0.38
N MET A 16 -1.66 10.92 1.14
CA MET A 16 -0.96 10.55 2.38
C MET A 16 -1.91 9.99 3.45
N ALA A 17 -3.16 10.47 3.53
CA ALA A 17 -4.17 9.88 4.40
C ALA A 17 -4.52 8.45 3.95
N ALA A 18 -4.62 8.20 2.64
CA ALA A 18 -4.82 6.85 2.10
C ALA A 18 -3.67 5.91 2.48
N ILE A 19 -2.42 6.32 2.26
CA ILE A 19 -1.23 5.53 2.60
C ILE A 19 -1.15 5.29 4.11
N SER A 20 -1.22 6.35 4.93
CA SER A 20 -1.02 6.22 6.37
C SER A 20 -2.11 5.36 7.03
N ASN A 21 -3.38 5.56 6.70
CA ASN A 21 -4.45 4.74 7.25
C ASN A 21 -4.32 3.27 6.83
N THR A 22 -4.00 3.00 5.56
CA THR A 22 -3.75 1.63 5.09
C THR A 22 -2.62 0.98 5.88
N LEU A 23 -1.45 1.61 5.96
CA LEU A 23 -0.29 1.02 6.63
C LEU A 23 -0.50 0.85 8.14
N PHE A 24 -1.17 1.79 8.83
CA PHE A 24 -1.51 1.64 10.25
C PHE A 24 -2.55 0.55 10.50
N CYS A 25 -3.53 0.36 9.61
CA CYS A 25 -4.48 -0.76 9.71
C CYS A 25 -3.82 -2.12 9.52
N LEU A 26 -2.77 -2.21 8.68
CA LEU A 26 -2.05 -3.45 8.40
C LEU A 26 -1.05 -3.84 9.47
N SER A 27 -0.45 -2.85 10.13
CA SER A 27 0.69 -3.02 11.02
C SER A 27 0.33 -2.80 12.49
N ALA A 28 1.21 -3.28 13.37
CA ALA A 28 1.14 -3.07 14.82
C ALA A 28 2.56 -2.95 15.37
N THR A 29 2.71 -2.51 16.62
CA THR A 29 4.00 -2.50 17.33
C THR A 29 4.69 -3.86 17.23
N GLY A 30 5.96 -3.88 16.85
CA GLY A 30 6.77 -5.09 16.64
C GLY A 30 6.70 -5.64 15.21
N LYS A 31 5.79 -5.16 14.37
CA LYS A 31 5.75 -5.50 12.94
C LYS A 31 6.76 -4.71 12.13
N ASN A 32 6.99 -5.15 10.90
CA ASN A 32 7.78 -4.42 9.91
C ASN A 32 7.02 -4.28 8.59
N ILE A 33 7.46 -3.32 7.79
CA ILE A 33 6.99 -3.08 6.42
C ILE A 33 8.20 -3.16 5.51
N VAL A 34 8.14 -4.06 4.52
CA VAL A 34 9.12 -4.12 3.44
C VAL A 34 8.72 -3.13 2.36
N SER A 35 9.65 -2.28 1.94
CA SER A 35 9.35 -1.25 0.93
C SER A 35 10.60 -0.83 0.18
N SER A 36 10.41 -0.10 -0.94
CA SER A 36 11.53 0.49 -1.67
C SER A 36 12.31 1.48 -0.80
N ARG A 37 13.63 1.49 -0.99
CA ARG A 37 14.48 2.60 -0.49
C ARG A 37 14.25 3.91 -1.25
N HIS A 38 13.62 3.83 -2.42
CA HIS A 38 13.25 4.95 -3.27
C HIS A 38 11.73 5.15 -3.21
N LEU A 39 11.29 6.13 -2.42
CA LEU A 39 9.89 6.48 -2.21
C LEU A 39 9.73 8.00 -2.31
N PHE A 40 8.52 8.42 -2.61
CA PHE A 40 8.13 9.83 -2.45
C PHE A 40 8.44 10.30 -1.02
N GLY A 41 9.03 11.50 -0.88
CA GLY A 41 9.61 11.96 0.37
C GLY A 41 8.70 11.88 1.60
N ASN A 42 7.40 12.20 1.46
CA ASN A 42 6.46 12.11 2.58
C ASN A 42 6.16 10.65 2.95
N THR A 43 6.11 9.74 1.98
CA THR A 43 5.94 8.30 2.22
C THR A 43 7.17 7.73 2.91
N TYR A 44 8.35 8.12 2.47
CA TYR A 44 9.61 7.76 3.13
C TYR A 44 9.65 8.24 4.59
N ALA A 45 9.27 9.50 4.85
CA ALA A 45 9.22 10.06 6.19
C ALA A 45 8.16 9.36 7.08
N LEU A 46 7.02 8.97 6.50
CA LEU A 46 6.00 8.22 7.21
C LEU A 46 6.54 6.86 7.68
N ILE A 47 7.05 6.05 6.74
CA ILE A 47 7.50 4.68 7.02
C ILE A 47 8.77 4.69 7.86
N GLY A 48 9.79 5.47 7.46
CA GLY A 48 11.10 5.50 8.10
C GLY A 48 11.16 6.31 9.41
N GLY A 49 10.22 7.22 9.62
CA GLY A 49 10.22 8.11 10.78
C GLY A 49 8.99 7.94 11.67
N THR A 50 7.81 8.29 11.15
CA THR A 50 6.59 8.33 11.97
C THR A 50 6.22 6.94 12.48
N MET A 51 6.10 5.95 11.61
CA MET A 51 5.70 4.59 12.00
C MET A 51 6.74 3.91 12.88
N LEU A 52 8.03 4.22 12.68
CA LEU A 52 9.10 3.71 13.55
C LEU A 52 8.89 4.12 15.01
N ARG A 53 8.40 5.35 15.27
CA ARG A 53 8.08 5.84 16.62
C ARG A 53 6.93 5.06 17.28
N PHE A 54 6.07 4.43 16.49
CA PHE A 54 4.99 3.55 16.95
C PHE A 54 5.40 2.07 16.95
N GLY A 55 6.69 1.79 16.80
CA GLY A 55 7.25 0.44 16.89
C GLY A 55 7.08 -0.41 15.64
N VAL A 56 6.72 0.20 14.49
CA VAL A 56 6.71 -0.46 13.18
C VAL A 56 8.04 -0.21 12.49
N LYS A 57 8.80 -1.27 12.20
CA LYS A 57 10.15 -1.16 11.64
C LYS A 57 10.12 -1.08 10.12
N PRO A 58 10.79 -0.10 9.49
CA PRO A 58 10.99 -0.10 8.06
C PRO A 58 12.06 -1.12 7.65
N LYS A 59 11.82 -1.86 6.57
CA LYS A 59 12.81 -2.66 5.85
C LYS A 59 12.89 -2.13 4.42
N LEU A 60 13.81 -1.19 4.22
CA LEU A 60 13.97 -0.50 2.95
C LEU A 60 14.98 -1.26 2.08
N VAL A 61 14.51 -1.82 0.98
CA VAL A 61 15.26 -2.70 0.07
C VAL A 61 15.19 -2.19 -1.36
N ASP A 62 15.95 -2.79 -2.24
CA ASP A 62 15.77 -2.62 -3.68
C ASP A 62 14.66 -3.57 -4.17
N LEU A 63 13.47 -3.03 -4.49
CA LEU A 63 12.35 -3.83 -4.97
C LEU A 63 12.55 -4.42 -6.37
N THR A 64 13.58 -3.99 -7.11
CA THR A 64 13.95 -4.61 -8.39
C THR A 64 14.81 -5.86 -8.19
N ASN A 65 15.35 -6.07 -6.97
CA ASN A 65 16.11 -7.26 -6.58
C ASN A 65 15.23 -8.19 -5.74
N LEU A 66 14.61 -9.18 -6.38
CA LEU A 66 13.68 -10.10 -5.72
C LEU A 66 14.33 -10.93 -4.60
N GLU A 67 15.61 -11.27 -4.71
CA GLU A 67 16.34 -12.00 -3.66
C GLU A 67 16.47 -11.15 -2.38
N GLU A 68 16.74 -9.84 -2.53
CA GLU A 68 16.77 -8.90 -1.40
C GLU A 68 15.39 -8.77 -0.75
N VAL A 69 14.32 -8.73 -1.55
CA VAL A 69 12.95 -8.69 -1.06
C VAL A 69 12.59 -9.95 -0.28
N GLU A 70 12.85 -11.14 -0.84
CA GLU A 70 12.57 -12.41 -0.18
C GLU A 70 13.32 -12.53 1.16
N ALA A 71 14.57 -12.13 1.20
CA ALA A 71 15.38 -12.14 2.43
C ALA A 71 14.87 -11.13 3.48
N ALA A 72 14.23 -10.04 3.05
CA ALA A 72 13.67 -9.04 3.94
C ALA A 72 12.32 -9.45 4.55
N VAL A 73 11.51 -10.24 3.84
CA VAL A 73 10.19 -10.66 4.32
C VAL A 73 10.33 -11.74 5.40
N ASP A 74 9.72 -11.51 6.58
CA ASP A 74 9.71 -12.43 7.71
C ASP A 74 8.32 -12.57 8.36
N ASN A 75 8.20 -13.36 9.41
CA ASN A 75 6.94 -13.60 10.13
C ASN A 75 6.35 -12.34 10.80
N ASN A 76 7.12 -11.26 10.91
CA ASN A 76 6.68 -9.98 11.46
C ASN A 76 6.34 -8.98 10.34
N THR A 77 6.55 -9.33 9.08
CA THR A 77 6.19 -8.45 7.95
C THR A 77 4.68 -8.30 7.86
N ALA A 78 4.23 -7.06 7.87
CA ALA A 78 2.80 -6.71 7.78
C ALA A 78 2.33 -6.64 6.33
N CYS A 79 3.15 -6.09 5.45
CA CYS A 79 2.89 -5.96 4.01
C CYS A 79 4.20 -5.68 3.26
N ILE A 80 4.15 -5.85 1.95
CA ILE A 80 5.08 -5.18 1.02
C ILE A 80 4.37 -3.92 0.53
N PHE A 81 5.01 -2.75 0.64
CA PHE A 81 4.51 -1.49 0.10
C PHE A 81 5.42 -1.01 -1.03
N MET A 82 4.83 -0.62 -2.15
CA MET A 82 5.55 -0.11 -3.31
C MET A 82 4.87 1.11 -3.94
N GLU A 83 5.64 1.94 -4.60
CA GLU A 83 5.17 2.83 -5.67
C GLU A 83 5.38 2.10 -6.99
N ILE A 84 4.36 2.02 -7.85
CA ILE A 84 4.49 1.30 -9.13
C ILE A 84 5.52 1.93 -10.07
N ILE A 85 5.71 3.24 -9.94
CA ILE A 85 6.80 4.01 -10.52
C ILE A 85 7.32 4.90 -9.40
N THR A 86 8.56 4.72 -8.98
CA THR A 86 9.14 5.49 -7.87
C THR A 86 9.33 6.96 -8.23
N ASN A 87 9.14 7.85 -7.27
CA ASN A 87 9.31 9.28 -7.47
C ASN A 87 10.41 9.82 -6.50
N PRO A 88 11.53 10.39 -7.01
CA PRO A 88 11.79 10.82 -8.39
C PRO A 88 12.60 9.84 -9.26
N GLN A 89 13.02 8.67 -8.75
CA GLN A 89 13.99 7.79 -9.43
C GLN A 89 13.42 7.10 -10.68
N MET A 90 12.09 7.03 -10.83
CA MET A 90 11.40 6.41 -11.97
C MET A 90 11.71 4.91 -12.15
N GLU A 91 12.02 4.22 -11.07
CA GLU A 91 12.20 2.76 -11.07
C GLU A 91 10.86 2.04 -11.14
N VAL A 92 10.84 0.92 -11.85
CA VAL A 92 9.68 0.04 -11.98
C VAL A 92 10.11 -1.37 -11.56
N ALA A 93 9.49 -1.90 -10.52
CA ALA A 93 9.71 -3.27 -10.07
C ALA A 93 8.73 -4.25 -10.74
N ASP A 94 9.05 -5.55 -10.72
CA ASP A 94 8.15 -6.60 -11.18
C ASP A 94 7.02 -6.81 -10.15
N ILE A 95 5.87 -6.22 -10.44
CA ILE A 95 4.71 -6.22 -9.53
C ILE A 95 4.20 -7.64 -9.30
N ALA A 96 4.13 -8.47 -10.36
CA ALA A 96 3.62 -9.83 -10.25
C ALA A 96 4.54 -10.71 -9.39
N ALA A 97 5.86 -10.60 -9.59
CA ALA A 97 6.83 -11.32 -8.76
C ALA A 97 6.78 -10.86 -7.29
N LEU A 98 6.61 -9.56 -7.02
CA LEU A 98 6.42 -9.05 -5.66
C LEU A 98 5.12 -9.53 -5.02
N ALA A 99 4.04 -9.67 -5.81
CA ALA A 99 2.79 -10.25 -5.36
C ALA A 99 2.96 -11.71 -4.96
N ASP A 100 3.67 -12.50 -5.78
CA ASP A 100 3.96 -13.91 -5.48
C ASP A 100 4.74 -14.07 -4.17
N ILE A 101 5.77 -13.24 -3.94
CA ILE A 101 6.51 -13.21 -2.68
C ILE A 101 5.57 -12.88 -1.51
N ALA A 102 4.78 -11.82 -1.62
CA ALA A 102 3.84 -11.42 -0.57
C ALA A 102 2.82 -12.53 -0.26
N HIS A 103 2.19 -13.09 -1.28
CA HIS A 103 1.17 -14.13 -1.14
C HIS A 103 1.74 -15.44 -0.58
N SER A 104 2.98 -15.81 -0.92
CA SER A 104 3.66 -16.98 -0.34
C SER A 104 3.78 -16.91 1.18
N LYS A 105 3.78 -15.70 1.74
CA LYS A 105 3.85 -15.39 3.18
C LYS A 105 2.52 -14.96 3.79
N ASN A 106 1.42 -15.03 3.04
CA ASN A 106 0.08 -14.56 3.45
C ASN A 106 0.05 -13.11 3.92
N ILE A 107 0.82 -12.24 3.29
CA ILE A 107 0.81 -10.79 3.52
C ILE A 107 0.36 -10.07 2.24
N PRO A 108 -0.28 -8.89 2.34
CA PRO A 108 -0.74 -8.15 1.18
C PRO A 108 0.41 -7.41 0.47
N LEU A 109 0.28 -7.28 -0.86
CA LEU A 109 0.98 -6.30 -1.65
C LEU A 109 0.13 -5.02 -1.72
N VAL A 110 0.68 -3.92 -1.21
CA VAL A 110 0.08 -2.58 -1.26
C VAL A 110 0.82 -1.74 -2.30
N ALA A 111 0.12 -1.20 -3.27
CA ALA A 111 0.72 -0.40 -4.32
C ALA A 111 0.15 1.02 -4.37
N ASP A 112 1.01 2.02 -4.37
CA ASP A 112 0.67 3.39 -4.74
C ASP A 112 0.75 3.53 -6.26
N THR A 113 -0.40 3.73 -6.90
CA THR A 113 -0.55 3.83 -8.36
C THR A 113 -0.72 5.27 -8.82
N THR A 114 -0.45 6.25 -7.97
CA THR A 114 -0.66 7.68 -8.25
C THR A 114 0.01 8.17 -9.53
N MET A 115 1.14 7.56 -9.94
CA MET A 115 1.92 7.99 -11.11
C MET A 115 1.31 7.56 -12.46
N ILE A 116 0.26 6.74 -12.47
CA ILE A 116 -0.46 6.34 -13.68
C ILE A 116 -1.94 6.75 -13.56
N PRO A 117 -2.58 7.23 -14.65
CA PRO A 117 -4.02 7.45 -14.64
C PRO A 117 -4.75 6.16 -14.27
N PHE A 118 -5.52 6.18 -13.19
CA PHE A 118 -6.09 4.98 -12.56
C PHE A 118 -7.02 4.16 -13.47
N THR A 119 -7.52 4.75 -14.55
CA THR A 119 -8.36 4.08 -15.55
C THR A 119 -7.56 3.28 -16.60
N HIS A 120 -6.24 3.45 -16.64
CA HIS A 120 -5.37 2.84 -17.66
C HIS A 120 -4.48 1.74 -17.09
N PHE A 121 -4.63 1.42 -15.81
CA PHE A 121 -3.79 0.44 -15.14
C PHE A 121 -4.65 -0.49 -14.27
N ASP A 122 -4.51 -1.79 -14.48
CA ASP A 122 -5.17 -2.81 -13.67
C ASP A 122 -4.17 -3.42 -12.69
N ALA A 123 -4.08 -2.82 -11.51
CA ALA A 123 -3.20 -3.29 -10.44
C ALA A 123 -3.61 -4.68 -9.94
N HIS A 124 -4.91 -4.97 -9.90
CA HIS A 124 -5.43 -6.24 -9.42
C HIS A 124 -5.01 -7.41 -10.31
N ALA A 125 -5.01 -7.22 -11.63
CA ALA A 125 -4.56 -8.23 -12.59
C ALA A 125 -3.08 -8.62 -12.40
N LEU A 126 -2.28 -7.77 -11.75
CA LEU A 126 -0.87 -8.03 -11.40
C LEU A 126 -0.68 -8.52 -9.96
N GLY A 127 -1.78 -8.84 -9.25
CA GLY A 127 -1.72 -9.39 -7.90
C GLY A 127 -1.67 -8.36 -6.77
N VAL A 128 -1.90 -7.07 -7.05
CA VAL A 128 -2.00 -6.05 -5.99
C VAL A 128 -3.30 -6.29 -5.20
N ASP A 129 -3.18 -6.35 -3.87
CA ASP A 129 -4.31 -6.57 -2.96
C ASP A 129 -4.98 -5.26 -2.54
N ILE A 130 -4.17 -4.23 -2.34
CA ILE A 130 -4.63 -2.90 -1.94
C ILE A 130 -3.94 -1.85 -2.81
N GLU A 131 -4.73 -1.06 -3.50
CA GLU A 131 -4.26 0.08 -4.28
C GLU A 131 -4.52 1.37 -3.49
N VAL A 132 -3.52 2.24 -3.37
CA VAL A 132 -3.67 3.59 -2.84
C VAL A 132 -3.41 4.60 -3.93
N VAL A 133 -4.22 5.66 -3.98
CA VAL A 133 -4.13 6.67 -5.04
C VAL A 133 -4.29 8.06 -4.44
N SER A 134 -3.40 8.98 -4.80
CA SER A 134 -3.64 10.40 -4.59
C SER A 134 -4.59 10.92 -5.66
N SER A 135 -5.87 11.08 -5.33
CA SER A 135 -6.85 11.66 -6.26
C SER A 135 -6.58 13.13 -6.57
N THR A 136 -5.71 13.77 -5.81
CA THR A 136 -5.17 15.12 -6.06
C THR A 136 -4.51 15.25 -7.44
N LYS A 137 -3.97 14.16 -8.00
CA LYS A 137 -3.19 14.18 -9.24
C LYS A 137 -4.10 14.01 -10.47
N TYR A 138 -4.10 12.86 -11.11
CA TYR A 138 -4.83 12.64 -12.36
C TYR A 138 -6.35 12.72 -12.21
N ILE A 139 -6.90 12.21 -11.09
CA ILE A 139 -8.36 12.16 -10.88
C ILE A 139 -8.95 13.57 -10.77
N SER A 140 -8.27 14.50 -10.11
CA SER A 140 -8.75 15.89 -9.99
C SER A 140 -8.52 16.73 -11.24
N GLY A 141 -7.84 16.19 -12.27
CA GLY A 141 -7.57 16.91 -13.52
C GLY A 141 -6.52 18.02 -13.40
N GLY A 142 -5.56 17.90 -12.46
CA GLY A 142 -4.47 18.85 -12.33
C GLY A 142 -4.38 19.53 -10.97
N ALA A 143 -4.61 18.77 -9.90
CA ALA A 143 -4.53 19.22 -8.51
C ALA A 143 -5.54 20.36 -8.16
N THR A 144 -6.71 20.32 -8.77
CA THR A 144 -7.80 21.27 -8.48
C THR A 144 -8.50 20.99 -7.15
N SER A 145 -8.33 19.77 -6.60
CA SER A 145 -8.81 19.35 -5.28
C SER A 145 -7.82 18.39 -4.63
N ILE A 146 -7.84 18.30 -3.31
CA ILE A 146 -7.03 17.34 -2.56
C ILE A 146 -7.89 16.15 -2.17
N GLY A 147 -7.35 14.94 -2.35
CA GLY A 147 -8.03 13.72 -1.94
C GLY A 147 -7.18 12.47 -2.14
N GLY A 148 -7.69 11.35 -1.65
CA GLY A 148 -7.08 10.04 -1.81
C GLY A 148 -8.13 8.95 -1.89
N LEU A 149 -7.72 7.79 -2.37
CA LEU A 149 -8.53 6.59 -2.42
C LEU A 149 -7.73 5.41 -1.86
N VAL A 150 -8.41 4.55 -1.12
CA VAL A 150 -7.96 3.19 -0.81
C VAL A 150 -8.90 2.24 -1.54
N ILE A 151 -8.35 1.35 -2.35
CA ILE A 151 -9.09 0.40 -3.17
C ILE A 151 -8.68 -1.00 -2.71
N ASP A 152 -9.62 -1.75 -2.13
CA ASP A 152 -9.40 -3.10 -1.61
C ASP A 152 -9.97 -4.11 -2.59
N TYR A 153 -9.12 -5.01 -3.07
CA TYR A 153 -9.47 -6.09 -3.99
C TYR A 153 -9.90 -7.39 -3.30
N GLY A 154 -9.77 -7.44 -1.97
CA GLY A 154 -10.41 -8.49 -1.19
C GLY A 154 -9.57 -9.75 -1.00
N MET A 155 -8.35 -9.64 -0.55
CA MET A 155 -7.59 -10.79 -0.07
C MET A 155 -8.36 -11.48 1.06
N PRO A 156 -8.86 -12.74 0.90
CA PRO A 156 -9.92 -13.31 1.76
C PRO A 156 -9.58 -13.34 3.25
N ASN A 157 -8.33 -13.62 3.60
CA ASN A 157 -7.89 -13.70 5.00
C ASN A 157 -7.65 -12.32 5.61
N PHE A 158 -7.30 -11.35 4.78
CA PHE A 158 -6.94 -10.01 5.17
C PHE A 158 -8.19 -9.13 5.36
N THR A 159 -9.11 -9.15 4.41
CA THR A 159 -10.38 -8.42 4.50
C THR A 159 -11.15 -8.81 5.77
N LYS A 160 -11.15 -10.10 6.13
CA LYS A 160 -11.79 -10.57 7.36
C LYS A 160 -11.10 -10.03 8.61
N ARG A 161 -9.76 -10.07 8.64
CA ARG A 161 -8.95 -9.54 9.76
C ARG A 161 -9.09 -8.03 9.88
N MET A 162 -8.97 -7.30 8.77
CA MET A 162 -9.11 -5.84 8.75
C MET A 162 -10.51 -5.40 9.21
N ARG A 163 -11.57 -6.08 8.75
CA ARG A 163 -12.93 -5.81 9.24
C ARG A 163 -13.06 -6.05 10.73
N GLN A 164 -12.48 -7.12 11.26
CA GLN A 164 -12.50 -7.40 12.70
C GLN A 164 -11.74 -6.35 13.49
N GLU A 165 -10.55 -5.95 13.06
CA GLU A 165 -9.76 -4.91 13.73
C GLU A 165 -10.43 -3.54 13.64
N MET A 166 -11.04 -3.19 12.51
CA MET A 166 -11.81 -1.94 12.37
C MET A 166 -13.06 -1.94 13.26
N LEU A 167 -13.79 -3.06 13.34
CA LEU A 167 -14.94 -3.19 14.24
C LEU A 167 -14.53 -3.12 15.71
N MET A 168 -13.42 -3.73 16.08
CA MET A 168 -12.95 -3.75 17.47
C MET A 168 -12.36 -2.41 17.92
N ASN A 169 -11.66 -1.70 17.01
CA ASN A 169 -10.92 -0.49 17.36
C ASN A 169 -11.67 0.81 17.05
N PHE A 170 -12.59 0.80 16.10
CA PHE A 170 -13.29 2.00 15.63
C PHE A 170 -14.82 1.95 15.79
N GLY A 171 -15.35 0.87 16.35
CA GLY A 171 -16.79 0.72 16.60
C GLY A 171 -17.62 0.51 15.32
N ALA A 172 -18.94 0.35 15.50
CA ALA A 172 -19.89 -0.02 14.45
C ALA A 172 -20.34 1.14 13.54
N TYR A 173 -19.48 2.09 13.24
CA TYR A 173 -19.78 3.19 12.32
C TYR A 173 -19.38 2.87 10.85
N MET A 174 -19.70 1.68 10.41
CA MET A 174 -19.59 1.31 8.99
C MET A 174 -20.89 0.69 8.48
#